data_449a9a33eb51544936e6a8a9d90844f7
#
_entry.id   449a9a33eb51544936e6a8a9d90844f7
#
_cell.length_a   1.000
_cell.length_b   1.000
_cell.length_c   1.000
_cell.angle_alpha   90.00
_cell.angle_beta   90.00
_cell.angle_gamma   90.00
#
_symmetry.space_group_name_H-M   'P 1'
#
loop_
_entity.id
_entity.type
_entity.pdbx_description
1 polymer ?
#
loop_
_entity_poly.entity_id
_entity_poly.type
_entity_poly.pdbx_seq_one_letter_code
_entity_poly.pdbx_strand_id
1 'polypeptide(L)'
;MQLQNITIKDFFSKNKIPFEVLGNDLVIICPFKPEMDGAGGQLLTFNVNQTSGNGVCAYCRKAAEFDEVCRLLELSAPIAPSAKEDAPGAQSSPNVPERDTEEPQPEPEKEPIIDVSHFEPMAAETLLQTLGITIKRDEENKLIAFLCELSAYTENSQLNISFNAPSSTGKSYIPTEIAQLFPQEDVIEIGYCSPTAFFHDVGKYDKTKQGYTVDLARKILIFLDQPHTLLLQHLRPLLSHDKKEIHLKITDKSQKAGIKTKNIFLKGFPAVIFCTAGLKIDEQESTRFILLSPETDAEKIRQAIYEKIKKEADSVSYYASLDANPERALLKERIRAIKQEHVERINYDLQKVNAMFFSKNPKLKPRHQRDIGRIISLIKAFALLNLWFREKNESIIIANDVDIESAFMIWNTISESQEFNLPPYIYQLYREVILPVWEEKNINITDGNQLGLTRREVTQKHLNVYGRVLPDWSLRQQIIPMLENAGLIQQEPDPDDRRKMLLYPTSPLTISSPTQNNSESHGGVDVETGTEKTENPEKLPNLDLFNA
;
A
#
# COMPACT_ATOMS: atom_id res chain seq x y z
N MET A 1 2.22 15.74 -32.03
CA MET A 1 2.76 16.67 -33.04
C MET A 1 2.81 15.95 -34.38
N GLN A 2 1.90 16.23 -35.31
CA GLN A 2 1.95 15.65 -36.64
C GLN A 2 2.99 16.42 -37.46
N LEU A 3 4.16 15.86 -37.60
CA LEU A 3 5.17 16.28 -38.55
C LEU A 3 4.60 16.03 -39.94
N GLN A 4 4.07 17.06 -40.62
CA GLN A 4 3.64 17.02 -42.02
C GLN A 4 3.62 15.61 -42.66
N ASN A 5 2.70 14.71 -42.27
CA ASN A 5 2.49 13.36 -42.78
C ASN A 5 3.68 12.36 -42.67
N ILE A 6 4.72 12.64 -41.87
CA ILE A 6 5.84 11.72 -41.67
C ILE A 6 5.89 11.32 -40.19
N THR A 7 5.86 10.03 -39.91
CA THR A 7 6.03 9.55 -38.53
C THR A 7 7.50 9.68 -38.09
N ILE A 8 7.77 9.72 -36.77
CA ILE A 8 9.15 9.77 -36.24
C ILE A 8 9.96 8.55 -36.70
N LYS A 9 9.31 7.39 -36.82
CA LYS A 9 9.88 6.17 -37.37
C LYS A 9 10.31 6.35 -38.84
N ASP A 10 9.46 6.94 -39.68
CA ASP A 10 9.76 7.22 -41.07
C ASP A 10 10.88 8.26 -41.20
N PHE A 11 10.89 9.25 -40.31
CA PHE A 11 11.94 10.26 -40.24
C PHE A 11 13.32 9.64 -39.96
N PHE A 12 13.42 8.74 -38.96
CA PHE A 12 14.67 8.04 -38.66
C PHE A 12 15.08 7.10 -39.78
N SER A 13 14.12 6.38 -40.38
CA SER A 13 14.39 5.51 -41.56
C SER A 13 14.96 6.31 -42.73
N LYS A 14 14.36 7.47 -43.05
CA LYS A 14 14.79 8.35 -44.15
C LYS A 14 16.19 8.90 -43.92
N ASN A 15 16.55 9.20 -42.67
CA ASN A 15 17.87 9.71 -42.32
C ASN A 15 18.88 8.60 -42.02
N LYS A 16 18.53 7.32 -42.26
CA LYS A 16 19.38 6.14 -42.09
C LYS A 16 19.89 5.98 -40.64
N ILE A 17 19.14 6.42 -39.66
CA ILE A 17 19.43 6.19 -38.23
C ILE A 17 19.01 4.76 -37.91
N PRO A 18 19.91 3.87 -37.45
CA PRO A 18 19.54 2.53 -37.03
C PRO A 18 18.75 2.58 -35.73
N PHE A 19 17.61 1.90 -35.71
CA PHE A 19 16.75 1.79 -34.52
C PHE A 19 16.10 0.42 -34.43
N GLU A 20 15.73 0.04 -33.20
CA GLU A 20 14.83 -1.08 -32.91
C GLU A 20 13.50 -0.54 -32.39
N VAL A 21 12.41 -1.25 -32.64
CA VAL A 21 11.07 -0.88 -32.15
C VAL A 21 10.77 -1.67 -30.90
N LEU A 22 10.57 -0.98 -29.78
CA LEU A 22 10.22 -1.59 -28.51
C LEU A 22 8.91 -0.96 -27.99
N GLY A 23 7.77 -1.58 -28.29
CA GLY A 23 6.46 -1.03 -27.96
C GLY A 23 6.20 0.31 -28.67
N ASN A 24 5.96 1.37 -27.91
CA ASN A 24 5.75 2.73 -28.44
C ASN A 24 7.05 3.55 -28.56
N ASP A 25 8.20 2.95 -28.31
CA ASP A 25 9.49 3.62 -28.37
C ASP A 25 10.37 3.10 -29.51
N LEU A 26 11.21 3.98 -30.05
CA LEU A 26 12.30 3.66 -30.95
C LEU A 26 13.61 3.69 -30.16
N VAL A 27 14.32 2.59 -30.14
CA VAL A 27 15.60 2.46 -29.42
C VAL A 27 16.74 2.74 -30.38
N ILE A 28 17.49 3.80 -30.12
CA ILE A 28 18.67 4.21 -30.89
C ILE A 28 19.94 4.18 -30.04
N ILE A 29 21.10 4.32 -30.63
CA ILE A 29 22.35 4.54 -29.90
C ILE A 29 22.27 5.90 -29.18
N CYS A 30 22.73 5.97 -27.93
CA CYS A 30 22.63 7.18 -27.13
C CYS A 30 23.41 8.35 -27.75
N PRO A 31 22.76 9.44 -28.17
CA PRO A 31 23.43 10.56 -28.85
C PRO A 31 24.32 11.39 -27.91
N PHE A 32 24.17 11.27 -26.59
CA PHE A 32 25.01 11.95 -25.62
C PHE A 32 26.34 11.25 -25.36
N LYS A 33 26.43 9.95 -25.65
CA LYS A 33 27.61 9.11 -25.50
C LYS A 33 27.59 8.03 -26.58
N PRO A 34 28.00 8.37 -27.81
CA PRO A 34 28.05 7.40 -28.91
C PRO A 34 29.17 6.38 -28.78
N GLU A 35 30.16 6.62 -27.91
CA GLU A 35 31.28 5.72 -27.68
C GLU A 35 30.97 4.69 -26.56
N MET A 36 31.59 3.52 -26.66
CA MET A 36 31.35 2.40 -25.75
C MET A 36 31.97 2.69 -24.37
N ASP A 37 31.13 2.97 -23.37
CA ASP A 37 31.53 3.18 -21.97
C ASP A 37 30.95 2.15 -20.99
N GLY A 38 30.47 0.99 -21.47
CA GLY A 38 29.88 -0.06 -20.63
C GLY A 38 30.89 -1.16 -20.27
N ALA A 39 30.89 -1.60 -19.02
CA ALA A 39 31.57 -2.83 -18.61
C ALA A 39 30.99 -4.01 -19.41
N GLY A 40 31.75 -4.46 -20.43
CA GLY A 40 31.34 -5.55 -21.31
C GLY A 40 31.12 -5.19 -22.78
N GLY A 41 31.38 -3.95 -23.22
CA GLY A 41 31.34 -3.58 -24.64
C GLY A 41 29.95 -3.39 -25.25
N GLN A 42 28.92 -3.15 -24.47
CA GLN A 42 27.58 -2.86 -24.99
C GLN A 42 27.40 -1.36 -25.29
N LEU A 43 26.82 -1.07 -26.47
CA LEU A 43 26.40 0.27 -26.85
C LEU A 43 25.27 0.77 -25.94
N LEU A 44 25.37 2.03 -25.49
CA LEU A 44 24.34 2.65 -24.70
C LEU A 44 23.12 2.97 -25.57
N THR A 45 21.92 2.66 -25.08
CA THR A 45 20.66 2.88 -25.81
C THR A 45 19.92 4.11 -25.31
N PHE A 46 19.22 4.77 -26.24
CA PHE A 46 18.36 5.93 -25.99
C PHE A 46 16.97 5.66 -26.57
N ASN A 47 15.96 5.72 -25.71
CA ASN A 47 14.59 5.42 -26.09
C ASN A 47 13.89 6.71 -26.53
N VAL A 48 13.34 6.74 -27.74
CA VAL A 48 12.61 7.89 -28.29
C VAL A 48 11.15 7.50 -28.48
N ASN A 49 10.25 8.20 -27.82
CA ASN A 49 8.81 7.95 -27.92
C ASN A 49 8.29 8.31 -29.31
N GLN A 50 7.58 7.39 -29.98
CA GLN A 50 7.12 7.54 -31.35
C GLN A 50 6.06 8.64 -31.53
N THR A 51 5.37 9.04 -30.47
CA THR A 51 4.29 10.04 -30.52
C THR A 51 4.82 11.45 -30.24
N SER A 52 5.63 11.63 -29.20
CA SER A 52 6.15 12.95 -28.79
C SER A 52 7.51 13.29 -29.41
N GLY A 53 8.30 12.27 -29.78
CA GLY A 53 9.68 12.44 -30.22
C GLY A 53 10.68 12.65 -29.10
N ASN A 54 10.21 12.85 -27.87
CA ASN A 54 11.07 13.02 -26.71
C ASN A 54 11.75 11.70 -26.35
N GLY A 55 12.97 11.76 -25.89
CA GLY A 55 13.73 10.56 -25.58
C GLY A 55 14.48 10.63 -24.27
N VAL A 56 14.84 9.45 -23.74
CA VAL A 56 15.61 9.29 -22.52
C VAL A 56 16.58 8.13 -22.63
N CYS A 57 17.79 8.32 -22.12
CA CYS A 57 18.76 7.24 -21.97
C CYS A 57 18.64 6.59 -20.60
N ALA A 58 18.34 5.30 -20.58
CA ALA A 58 18.24 4.54 -19.34
C ALA A 58 19.57 4.48 -18.54
N TYR A 59 20.69 4.57 -19.23
CA TYR A 59 22.02 4.47 -18.61
C TYR A 59 22.57 5.81 -18.12
N CYS A 60 22.70 6.82 -19.01
CA CYS A 60 23.23 8.13 -18.62
C CYS A 60 22.16 9.06 -18.03
N ARG A 61 20.88 8.64 -18.00
CA ARG A 61 19.72 9.36 -17.47
C ARG A 61 19.49 10.75 -18.07
N LYS A 62 20.07 11.03 -19.22
CA LYS A 62 19.80 12.27 -19.94
C LYS A 62 18.52 12.11 -20.75
N ALA A 63 17.66 13.14 -20.69
CA ALA A 63 16.46 13.27 -21.52
C ALA A 63 16.70 14.40 -22.53
N ALA A 64 16.04 14.31 -23.69
CA ALA A 64 16.07 15.33 -24.71
C ALA A 64 14.71 15.41 -25.42
N GLU A 65 14.31 16.62 -25.80
CA GLU A 65 13.18 16.84 -26.70
C GLU A 65 13.59 16.51 -28.14
N PHE A 66 12.59 16.29 -29.01
CA PHE A 66 12.84 15.82 -30.39
C PHE A 66 13.83 16.71 -31.17
N ASP A 67 13.71 18.02 -31.05
CA ASP A 67 14.61 18.96 -31.73
C ASP A 67 16.05 18.87 -31.22
N GLU A 68 16.24 18.59 -29.95
CA GLU A 68 17.56 18.36 -29.37
C GLU A 68 18.12 17.01 -29.77
N VAL A 69 17.29 15.96 -29.86
CA VAL A 69 17.68 14.64 -30.40
C VAL A 69 18.14 14.79 -31.84
N CYS A 70 17.40 15.52 -32.68
CA CYS A 70 17.79 15.80 -34.07
C CYS A 70 19.13 16.54 -34.14
N ARG A 71 19.33 17.57 -33.30
CA ARG A 71 20.59 18.32 -33.25
C ARG A 71 21.79 17.47 -32.84
N LEU A 72 21.61 16.61 -31.85
CA LEU A 72 22.65 15.68 -31.38
C LEU A 72 23.01 14.60 -32.40
N LEU A 73 22.06 14.25 -33.27
CA LEU A 73 22.26 13.31 -34.37
C LEU A 73 22.71 14.00 -35.69
N GLU A 74 22.98 15.31 -35.62
CA GLU A 74 23.36 16.14 -36.78
C GLU A 74 22.31 16.15 -37.90
N LEU A 75 21.02 16.00 -37.53
CA LEU A 75 19.90 16.00 -38.45
C LEU A 75 19.23 17.39 -38.52
N SER A 76 18.82 17.80 -39.69
CA SER A 76 17.97 18.98 -39.87
C SER A 76 16.57 18.64 -39.38
N ALA A 77 16.09 19.24 -38.32
CA ALA A 77 14.71 19.10 -37.87
C ALA A 77 13.75 19.59 -38.97
N PRO A 78 12.62 18.91 -39.22
CA PRO A 78 11.64 19.37 -40.19
C PRO A 78 11.01 20.69 -39.72
N ILE A 79 11.31 21.77 -40.42
CA ILE A 79 10.91 23.15 -40.11
C ILE A 79 9.41 23.30 -40.23
N ALA A 80 8.73 23.80 -39.21
CA ALA A 80 7.40 24.41 -39.34
C ALA A 80 7.56 25.76 -40.06
N PRO A 81 6.63 26.15 -40.97
CA PRO A 81 6.77 27.38 -41.75
C PRO A 81 6.76 28.61 -40.84
N SER A 82 7.86 29.38 -40.90
CA SER A 82 8.02 30.65 -40.21
C SER A 82 7.09 31.72 -40.80
N ALA A 83 6.44 32.48 -39.93
CA ALA A 83 5.93 33.81 -40.27
C ALA A 83 7.11 34.75 -40.45
N LYS A 84 7.00 35.57 -41.49
CA LYS A 84 7.98 36.45 -42.13
C LYS A 84 8.81 37.33 -41.19
N GLU A 85 10.08 37.43 -41.58
CA GLU A 85 11.02 38.48 -41.18
C GLU A 85 10.58 39.86 -41.58
N ASP A 86 10.81 40.82 -40.69
CA ASP A 86 11.30 42.17 -41.04
C ASP A 86 12.14 42.69 -39.85
N ALA A 87 13.40 43.01 -40.13
CA ALA A 87 14.33 43.75 -39.26
C ALA A 87 14.54 45.15 -39.91
N PRO A 88 15.25 46.16 -39.34
CA PRO A 88 16.00 46.20 -38.09
C PRO A 88 15.81 47.54 -37.29
N GLY A 89 16.26 47.62 -36.06
CA GLY A 89 16.47 48.89 -35.37
C GLY A 89 16.58 48.80 -33.83
N ALA A 90 17.77 49.08 -33.35
CA ALA A 90 18.15 49.11 -31.95
C ALA A 90 17.35 50.10 -31.09
N GLN A 91 17.09 49.80 -29.83
CA GLN A 91 17.47 50.53 -28.62
C GLN A 91 16.62 50.18 -27.39
N SER A 92 17.31 49.79 -26.31
CA SER A 92 17.06 50.08 -24.88
C SER A 92 15.64 50.11 -24.30
N SER A 93 15.37 49.14 -23.40
CA SER A 93 14.57 49.13 -22.16
C SER A 93 13.59 50.28 -21.85
N PRO A 94 12.46 50.09 -21.19
CA PRO A 94 12.35 49.51 -19.84
C PRO A 94 11.13 48.60 -19.59
N ASN A 95 11.18 47.92 -18.45
CA ASN A 95 10.16 47.12 -17.79
C ASN A 95 8.69 47.46 -18.09
N VAL A 96 7.96 46.48 -18.61
CA VAL A 96 6.49 46.43 -18.51
C VAL A 96 6.13 45.03 -18.02
N PRO A 97 5.28 44.90 -17.00
CA PRO A 97 4.88 43.59 -16.48
C PRO A 97 4.03 42.86 -17.51
N GLU A 98 4.41 41.63 -17.85
CA GLU A 98 3.60 40.70 -18.63
C GLU A 98 2.25 40.52 -17.93
N ARG A 99 1.21 40.92 -18.60
CA ARG A 99 -0.16 40.53 -18.25
C ARG A 99 -0.34 39.09 -18.69
N ASP A 100 -0.36 38.20 -17.70
CA ASP A 100 -0.91 36.87 -17.88
C ASP A 100 -2.39 37.00 -18.25
N THR A 101 -2.70 36.93 -19.52
CA THR A 101 -4.05 36.60 -20.01
C THR A 101 -4.19 35.11 -19.84
N GLU A 102 -4.66 34.67 -18.67
CA GLU A 102 -5.20 33.32 -18.50
C GLU A 102 -6.37 33.17 -19.49
N GLU A 103 -6.17 32.38 -20.54
CA GLU A 103 -7.31 31.80 -21.27
C GLU A 103 -8.14 31.00 -20.25
N PRO A 104 -9.46 31.19 -20.18
CA PRO A 104 -10.28 30.41 -19.28
C PRO A 104 -10.14 28.93 -19.66
N GLN A 105 -9.54 28.15 -18.76
CA GLN A 105 -9.56 26.69 -18.89
C GLN A 105 -11.03 26.26 -18.98
N PRO A 106 -11.41 25.37 -19.91
CA PRO A 106 -12.77 24.87 -19.98
C PRO A 106 -13.13 24.32 -18.59
N GLU A 107 -14.27 24.74 -18.07
CA GLU A 107 -14.81 24.17 -16.84
C GLU A 107 -14.86 22.65 -17.02
N PRO A 108 -14.41 21.87 -16.02
CA PRO A 108 -14.46 20.41 -16.11
C PRO A 108 -15.92 20.03 -16.38
N GLU A 109 -16.14 19.29 -17.46
CA GLU A 109 -17.45 18.72 -17.78
C GLU A 109 -17.92 17.96 -16.54
N LYS A 110 -19.10 18.33 -16.03
CA LYS A 110 -19.69 17.64 -14.89
C LYS A 110 -19.93 16.19 -15.28
N GLU A 111 -19.27 15.29 -14.60
CA GLU A 111 -19.50 13.86 -14.81
C GLU A 111 -21.00 13.55 -14.67
N PRO A 112 -21.57 12.68 -15.52
CA PRO A 112 -22.97 12.33 -15.43
C PRO A 112 -23.27 11.71 -14.06
N ILE A 113 -24.41 12.10 -13.47
CA ILE A 113 -24.86 11.53 -12.19
C ILE A 113 -25.17 10.05 -12.43
N ILE A 114 -24.56 9.19 -11.62
CA ILE A 114 -24.74 7.74 -11.70
C ILE A 114 -26.08 7.38 -11.06
N ASP A 115 -26.88 6.56 -11.77
CA ASP A 115 -28.11 6.00 -11.19
C ASP A 115 -27.76 4.91 -10.17
N VAL A 116 -28.08 5.15 -8.91
CA VAL A 116 -27.79 4.26 -7.79
C VAL A 116 -28.94 3.32 -7.43
N SER A 117 -30.06 3.41 -8.14
CA SER A 117 -31.29 2.65 -7.85
C SER A 117 -31.14 1.14 -8.04
N HIS A 118 -30.18 0.72 -8.86
CA HIS A 118 -29.89 -0.70 -9.12
C HIS A 118 -28.86 -1.33 -8.19
N PHE A 119 -28.27 -0.55 -7.28
CA PHE A 119 -27.36 -1.12 -6.30
C PHE A 119 -28.14 -1.91 -5.23
N GLU A 120 -27.51 -2.97 -4.76
CA GLU A 120 -27.94 -3.77 -3.61
C GLU A 120 -26.90 -3.67 -2.47
N PRO A 121 -27.30 -3.95 -1.21
CA PRO A 121 -26.33 -4.03 -0.13
C PRO A 121 -25.21 -5.02 -0.47
N MET A 122 -23.96 -4.59 -0.36
CA MET A 122 -22.79 -5.41 -0.67
C MET A 122 -22.23 -6.02 0.61
N ALA A 123 -22.38 -7.33 0.75
CA ALA A 123 -21.75 -8.08 1.83
C ALA A 123 -20.23 -8.25 1.58
N ALA A 124 -19.47 -8.50 2.65
CA ALA A 124 -18.02 -8.73 2.54
C ALA A 124 -17.71 -9.93 1.63
N GLU A 125 -18.50 -10.98 1.68
CA GLU A 125 -18.37 -12.19 0.87
C GLU A 125 -18.51 -11.88 -0.63
N THR A 126 -19.52 -11.09 -1.02
CA THR A 126 -19.75 -10.69 -2.40
C THR A 126 -18.58 -9.83 -2.92
N LEU A 127 -18.10 -8.91 -2.08
CA LEU A 127 -16.90 -8.12 -2.40
C LEU A 127 -15.68 -9.02 -2.58
N LEU A 128 -15.45 -9.98 -1.69
CA LEU A 128 -14.33 -10.93 -1.76
C LEU A 128 -14.39 -11.80 -3.02
N GLN A 129 -15.59 -12.24 -3.44
CA GLN A 129 -15.79 -12.97 -4.70
C GLN A 129 -15.40 -12.11 -5.91
N THR A 130 -15.84 -10.85 -5.94
CA THR A 130 -15.50 -9.92 -7.03
C THR A 130 -14.00 -9.63 -7.08
N LEU A 131 -13.35 -9.38 -5.94
CA LEU A 131 -11.90 -9.20 -5.85
C LEU A 131 -11.14 -10.49 -6.21
N GLY A 132 -11.72 -11.65 -5.90
CA GLY A 132 -11.19 -13.00 -6.20
C GLY A 132 -11.11 -13.31 -7.69
N ILE A 133 -11.77 -12.54 -8.55
CA ILE A 133 -11.66 -12.71 -10.01
C ILE A 133 -10.19 -12.60 -10.44
N THR A 134 -9.46 -11.64 -9.90
CA THR A 134 -8.04 -11.40 -10.23
C THR A 134 -7.08 -11.73 -9.10
N ILE A 135 -7.47 -11.55 -7.83
CA ILE A 135 -6.62 -11.80 -6.66
C ILE A 135 -7.05 -13.10 -6.00
N LYS A 136 -6.26 -14.15 -6.23
CA LYS A 136 -6.55 -15.50 -5.70
C LYS A 136 -6.11 -15.60 -4.24
N ARG A 137 -6.98 -16.21 -3.40
CA ARG A 137 -6.75 -16.26 -1.94
C ARG A 137 -6.55 -14.87 -1.35
N ASP A 138 -5.83 -14.73 -0.26
CA ASP A 138 -5.55 -13.45 0.42
C ASP A 138 -6.83 -12.70 0.87
N GLU A 139 -7.81 -13.41 1.38
CA GLU A 139 -9.14 -12.86 1.70
C GLU A 139 -9.04 -11.64 2.61
N GLU A 140 -8.32 -11.72 3.74
CA GLU A 140 -8.13 -10.60 4.66
C GLU A 140 -7.33 -9.47 4.01
N ASN A 141 -6.25 -9.82 3.31
CA ASN A 141 -5.36 -8.85 2.70
C ASN A 141 -6.06 -8.03 1.61
N LYS A 142 -6.82 -8.68 0.70
CA LYS A 142 -7.53 -7.98 -0.37
C LYS A 142 -8.71 -7.17 0.15
N LEU A 143 -9.40 -7.64 1.19
CA LEU A 143 -10.49 -6.90 1.81
C LEU A 143 -9.97 -5.64 2.52
N ILE A 144 -8.94 -5.77 3.34
CA ILE A 144 -8.36 -4.61 4.05
C ILE A 144 -7.74 -3.62 3.05
N ALA A 145 -7.08 -4.09 1.99
CA ALA A 145 -6.53 -3.23 0.95
C ALA A 145 -7.63 -2.45 0.22
N PHE A 146 -8.71 -3.12 -0.16
CA PHE A 146 -9.87 -2.45 -0.78
C PHE A 146 -10.50 -1.41 0.15
N LEU A 147 -10.73 -1.73 1.41
CA LEU A 147 -11.27 -0.79 2.40
C LEU A 147 -10.32 0.38 2.66
N CYS A 148 -9.00 0.14 2.59
CA CYS A 148 -8.01 1.21 2.67
C CYS A 148 -8.16 2.18 1.48
N GLU A 149 -8.17 1.67 0.25
CA GLU A 149 -8.32 2.50 -0.94
C GLU A 149 -9.66 3.24 -0.94
N LEU A 150 -10.75 2.56 -0.56
CA LEU A 150 -12.08 3.18 -0.43
C LEU A 150 -12.10 4.28 0.64
N SER A 151 -11.33 4.12 1.73
CA SER A 151 -11.25 5.09 2.80
C SER A 151 -10.73 6.47 2.36
N ALA A 152 -10.07 6.55 1.19
CA ALA A 152 -9.65 7.81 0.58
C ALA A 152 -10.83 8.79 0.40
N TYR A 153 -12.04 8.28 0.21
CA TYR A 153 -13.25 9.08 0.05
C TYR A 153 -13.92 9.46 1.37
N THR A 154 -13.36 9.10 2.52
CA THR A 154 -13.78 9.62 3.83
C THR A 154 -13.14 10.99 4.10
N GLU A 155 -13.72 11.79 4.99
CA GLU A 155 -13.13 13.10 5.33
C GLU A 155 -11.90 13.02 6.24
N ASN A 156 -11.91 12.15 7.26
CA ASN A 156 -10.85 12.09 8.29
C ASN A 156 -10.61 10.67 8.82
N SER A 157 -10.75 9.64 7.99
CA SER A 157 -10.67 8.26 8.46
C SER A 157 -9.97 7.34 7.46
N GLN A 158 -8.99 7.89 6.74
CA GLN A 158 -8.18 7.14 5.79
C GLN A 158 -7.36 6.08 6.54
N LEU A 159 -7.28 4.90 5.94
CA LEU A 159 -6.43 3.82 6.42
C LEU A 159 -5.05 3.91 5.78
N ASN A 160 -4.04 3.44 6.51
CA ASN A 160 -2.69 3.29 5.99
C ASN A 160 -2.24 1.84 6.16
N ILE A 161 -1.69 1.23 5.11
CA ILE A 161 -1.29 -0.18 5.09
C ILE A 161 0.18 -0.31 4.69
N SER A 162 0.85 -1.29 5.26
CA SER A 162 2.16 -1.75 4.81
C SER A 162 2.11 -3.22 4.46
N PHE A 163 2.25 -3.55 3.18
CA PHE A 163 2.52 -4.91 2.73
C PHE A 163 3.99 -5.24 2.94
N ASN A 164 4.26 -6.11 3.90
CA ASN A 164 5.61 -6.52 4.25
C ASN A 164 5.76 -8.04 4.07
N ALA A 165 6.58 -8.44 3.11
CA ALA A 165 6.82 -9.85 2.80
C ALA A 165 8.05 -10.01 1.89
N PRO A 166 8.64 -11.21 1.79
CA PRO A 166 9.71 -11.51 0.83
C PRO A 166 9.35 -11.17 -0.61
N SER A 167 10.34 -11.07 -1.48
CA SER A 167 10.10 -10.82 -2.91
C SER A 167 9.25 -11.93 -3.54
N SER A 168 8.50 -11.58 -4.58
CA SER A 168 7.66 -12.50 -5.37
C SER A 168 6.47 -13.13 -4.63
N THR A 169 5.99 -12.53 -3.54
CA THR A 169 4.81 -12.99 -2.79
C THR A 169 3.49 -12.34 -3.23
N GLY A 170 3.54 -11.36 -4.16
CA GLY A 170 2.35 -10.63 -4.62
C GLY A 170 2.03 -9.35 -3.84
N LYS A 171 2.94 -8.86 -2.97
CA LYS A 171 2.70 -7.68 -2.13
C LYS A 171 2.36 -6.39 -2.88
N SER A 172 2.94 -6.14 -4.05
CA SER A 172 2.57 -5.00 -4.89
C SER A 172 1.41 -5.31 -5.83
N TYR A 173 1.20 -6.59 -6.17
CA TYR A 173 0.12 -7.01 -7.05
C TYR A 173 -1.26 -6.73 -6.45
N ILE A 174 -1.46 -7.03 -5.15
CA ILE A 174 -2.76 -6.87 -4.49
C ILE A 174 -3.25 -5.41 -4.57
N PRO A 175 -2.51 -4.40 -4.06
CA PRO A 175 -3.00 -3.04 -4.11
C PRO A 175 -3.10 -2.48 -5.53
N THR A 176 -2.15 -2.75 -6.42
CA THR A 176 -2.23 -2.24 -7.80
C THR A 176 -3.37 -2.86 -8.61
N GLU A 177 -3.74 -4.11 -8.34
CA GLU A 177 -4.88 -4.76 -8.98
C GLU A 177 -6.22 -4.21 -8.46
N ILE A 178 -6.30 -3.90 -7.16
CA ILE A 178 -7.48 -3.25 -6.56
C ILE A 178 -7.62 -1.82 -7.09
N ALA A 179 -6.53 -1.07 -7.20
CA ALA A 179 -6.51 0.30 -7.69
C ALA A 179 -7.10 0.46 -9.11
N GLN A 180 -7.08 -0.61 -9.94
CA GLN A 180 -7.74 -0.60 -11.24
C GLN A 180 -9.28 -0.50 -11.17
N LEU A 181 -9.87 -0.70 -10.00
CA LEU A 181 -11.30 -0.52 -9.77
C LEU A 181 -11.66 0.95 -9.49
N PHE A 182 -10.69 1.75 -9.08
CA PHE A 182 -10.84 3.14 -8.71
C PHE A 182 -10.60 4.09 -9.89
N PRO A 183 -11.16 5.33 -9.85
CA PRO A 183 -10.84 6.35 -10.84
C PRO A 183 -9.34 6.63 -10.89
N GLN A 184 -8.76 6.56 -12.09
CA GLN A 184 -7.31 6.62 -12.25
C GLN A 184 -6.71 7.97 -11.84
N GLU A 185 -7.47 9.04 -11.92
CA GLU A 185 -7.08 10.38 -11.46
C GLU A 185 -6.91 10.47 -9.93
N ASP A 186 -7.44 9.50 -9.17
CA ASP A 186 -7.30 9.44 -7.72
C ASP A 186 -6.14 8.53 -7.28
N VAL A 187 -5.64 7.69 -8.17
CA VAL A 187 -4.57 6.73 -7.90
C VAL A 187 -3.21 7.33 -8.28
N ILE A 188 -2.26 7.29 -7.36
CA ILE A 188 -0.89 7.74 -7.58
C ILE A 188 0.04 6.58 -7.22
N GLU A 189 0.54 5.89 -8.24
CA GLU A 189 1.51 4.81 -8.08
C GLU A 189 2.94 5.36 -8.16
N ILE A 190 3.76 5.05 -7.16
CA ILE A 190 5.11 5.57 -7.02
C ILE A 190 6.09 4.40 -6.92
N GLY A 191 6.91 4.19 -7.95
CA GLY A 191 7.95 3.17 -7.97
C GLY A 191 9.13 3.55 -7.06
N TYR A 192 9.62 4.78 -7.20
CA TYR A 192 10.67 5.36 -6.37
C TYR A 192 10.45 6.86 -6.24
N CYS A 193 10.62 7.36 -5.04
CA CYS A 193 10.52 8.79 -4.78
C CYS A 193 11.65 9.25 -3.86
N SER A 194 12.41 10.27 -4.28
CA SER A 194 13.36 10.91 -3.39
C SER A 194 12.61 11.71 -2.30
N PRO A 195 13.21 11.94 -1.13
CA PRO A 195 12.54 12.62 -0.03
C PRO A 195 11.96 14.00 -0.37
N THR A 196 12.52 14.66 -1.38
CA THR A 196 12.11 16.01 -1.80
C THR A 196 11.33 16.04 -3.11
N ALA A 197 11.41 15.00 -3.94
CA ALA A 197 10.76 14.98 -5.26
C ALA A 197 9.24 15.05 -5.15
N PHE A 198 8.66 14.37 -4.18
CA PHE A 198 7.22 14.41 -3.90
C PHE A 198 6.68 15.84 -3.69
N PHE A 199 7.52 16.74 -3.18
CA PHE A 199 7.18 18.12 -2.91
C PHE A 199 7.45 19.06 -4.07
N HIS A 200 8.14 18.59 -5.12
CA HIS A 200 8.39 19.33 -6.36
C HIS A 200 7.30 19.07 -7.41
N ASP A 201 6.40 18.15 -7.16
CA ASP A 201 5.29 17.86 -8.04
C ASP A 201 4.41 19.11 -8.22
N VAL A 202 3.78 19.21 -9.37
CA VAL A 202 3.15 20.44 -9.85
C VAL A 202 1.92 20.79 -8.99
N GLY A 203 2.19 21.40 -7.82
CA GLY A 203 1.15 22.02 -7.01
C GLY A 203 0.63 23.29 -7.69
N LYS A 204 -0.63 23.62 -7.51
CA LYS A 204 -1.19 24.91 -7.94
C LYS A 204 -0.59 26.03 -7.09
N TYR A 205 -0.09 27.09 -7.73
CA TYR A 205 0.44 28.24 -6.99
C TYR A 205 -0.70 29.02 -6.31
N ASP A 206 -0.64 29.11 -5.00
CA ASP A 206 -1.60 29.88 -4.20
C ASP A 206 -1.03 31.28 -3.90
N LYS A 207 -1.62 32.30 -4.51
CA LYS A 207 -1.20 33.69 -4.35
C LYS A 207 -1.36 34.17 -2.90
N THR A 208 -2.35 33.66 -2.16
CA THR A 208 -2.63 34.08 -0.77
C THR A 208 -1.58 33.51 0.19
N LYS A 209 -1.14 32.27 -0.05
CA LYS A 209 -0.13 31.56 0.75
C LYS A 209 1.30 31.81 0.27
N GLN A 210 1.48 32.49 -0.86
CA GLN A 210 2.77 32.70 -1.52
C GLN A 210 3.58 31.38 -1.66
N GLY A 211 2.92 30.32 -2.14
CA GLY A 211 3.52 29.00 -2.26
C GLY A 211 2.70 28.05 -3.14
N TYR A 212 3.19 26.85 -3.30
CA TYR A 212 2.53 25.82 -4.08
C TYR A 212 1.71 24.90 -3.16
N THR A 213 0.47 24.62 -3.52
CA THR A 213 -0.40 23.68 -2.79
C THR A 213 -0.53 22.39 -3.59
N VAL A 214 -0.18 21.27 -2.98
CA VAL A 214 -0.41 19.91 -3.47
C VAL A 214 -1.59 19.34 -2.70
N ASP A 215 -2.68 19.02 -3.39
CA ASP A 215 -3.88 18.47 -2.77
C ASP A 215 -3.86 16.94 -2.85
N LEU A 216 -3.78 16.31 -1.68
CA LEU A 216 -3.79 14.87 -1.49
C LEU A 216 -5.14 14.35 -0.98
N ALA A 217 -6.14 15.23 -0.83
CA ALA A 217 -7.48 14.80 -0.45
C ALA A 217 -8.05 13.86 -1.51
N ARG A 218 -8.68 12.79 -1.04
CA ARG A 218 -9.28 11.76 -1.89
C ARG A 218 -8.29 11.03 -2.82
N LYS A 219 -6.97 11.06 -2.49
CA LYS A 219 -5.94 10.35 -3.25
C LYS A 219 -5.57 9.04 -2.58
N ILE A 220 -5.24 8.07 -3.42
CA ILE A 220 -4.73 6.75 -3.07
C ILE A 220 -3.25 6.73 -3.47
N LEU A 221 -2.35 6.71 -2.49
CA LEU A 221 -0.91 6.67 -2.73
C LEU A 221 -0.42 5.23 -2.58
N ILE A 222 0.10 4.65 -3.66
CA ILE A 222 0.66 3.30 -3.66
C ILE A 222 2.16 3.39 -3.94
N PHE A 223 2.97 3.15 -2.90
CA PHE A 223 4.42 3.03 -3.04
C PHE A 223 4.79 1.57 -3.32
N LEU A 224 5.31 1.30 -4.51
CA LEU A 224 5.66 -0.05 -4.95
C LEU A 224 6.91 -0.61 -4.25
N ASP A 225 7.68 0.26 -3.60
CA ASP A 225 8.78 -0.09 -2.71
C ASP A 225 8.75 0.81 -1.46
N GLN A 226 9.57 0.49 -0.46
CA GLN A 226 9.63 1.26 0.78
C GLN A 226 10.07 2.70 0.50
N PRO A 227 9.25 3.71 0.81
CA PRO A 227 9.65 5.09 0.65
C PRO A 227 10.79 5.44 1.61
N HIS A 228 11.59 6.41 1.24
CA HIS A 228 12.69 6.87 2.07
C HIS A 228 12.18 7.36 3.44
N THR A 229 12.86 7.01 4.53
CA THR A 229 12.44 7.34 5.91
C THR A 229 12.15 8.83 6.09
N LEU A 230 12.94 9.73 5.47
CA LEU A 230 12.70 11.18 5.53
C LEU A 230 11.38 11.58 4.87
N LEU A 231 10.95 10.92 3.79
CA LEU A 231 9.65 11.18 3.18
C LEU A 231 8.52 10.80 4.14
N LEU A 232 8.60 9.62 4.74
CA LEU A 232 7.63 9.19 5.76
C LEU A 232 7.57 10.15 6.94
N GLN A 233 8.72 10.64 7.42
CA GLN A 233 8.78 11.64 8.48
C GLN A 233 8.08 12.95 8.10
N HIS A 234 8.24 13.41 6.87
CA HIS A 234 7.55 14.62 6.38
C HIS A 234 6.03 14.41 6.24
N LEU A 235 5.61 13.21 5.79
CA LEU A 235 4.18 12.88 5.65
C LEU A 235 3.51 12.50 7.00
N ARG A 236 4.31 12.28 8.05
CA ARG A 236 3.85 11.78 9.36
C ARG A 236 2.61 12.51 9.91
N PRO A 237 2.51 13.85 9.91
CA PRO A 237 1.32 14.53 10.44
C PRO A 237 0.05 14.29 9.62
N LEU A 238 0.17 14.01 8.31
CA LEU A 238 -0.96 13.60 7.47
C LEU A 238 -1.35 12.14 7.74
N LEU A 239 -0.35 11.24 7.83
CA LEU A 239 -0.58 9.82 8.07
C LEU A 239 -1.17 9.52 9.46
N SER A 240 -0.93 10.39 10.43
CA SER A 240 -1.48 10.29 11.79
C SER A 240 -2.77 11.09 11.97
N HIS A 241 -3.29 11.75 10.92
CA HIS A 241 -4.44 12.67 10.97
C HIS A 241 -4.29 13.82 11.97
N ASP A 242 -3.04 14.18 12.33
CA ASP A 242 -2.76 15.25 13.30
C ASP A 242 -3.03 16.63 12.69
N LYS A 243 -2.72 16.80 11.40
CA LYS A 243 -2.90 18.06 10.67
C LYS A 243 -3.34 17.80 9.23
N LYS A 244 -4.43 18.45 8.80
CA LYS A 244 -4.95 18.36 7.42
C LYS A 244 -4.09 19.13 6.40
N GLU A 245 -3.21 20.02 6.85
CA GLU A 245 -2.28 20.76 6.00
C GLU A 245 -0.90 20.86 6.66
N ILE A 246 0.14 20.58 5.88
CA ILE A 246 1.54 20.71 6.30
C ILE A 246 2.22 21.76 5.45
N HIS A 247 2.95 22.66 6.09
CA HIS A 247 3.79 23.65 5.44
C HIS A 247 5.24 23.19 5.44
N LEU A 248 5.81 23.06 4.25
CA LEU A 248 7.19 22.67 4.03
C LEU A 248 7.95 23.83 3.35
N LYS A 249 9.17 24.08 3.79
CA LYS A 249 10.08 25.04 3.15
C LYS A 249 11.20 24.26 2.47
N ILE A 250 11.27 24.37 1.14
CA ILE A 250 12.26 23.69 0.34
C ILE A 250 13.18 24.71 -0.32
N THR A 251 14.46 24.39 -0.37
CA THR A 251 15.47 25.22 -1.04
C THR A 251 15.29 25.13 -2.55
N ASP A 252 15.01 26.25 -3.19
CA ASP A 252 14.95 26.37 -4.64
C ASP A 252 16.34 26.69 -5.20
N LYS A 253 16.93 25.74 -5.91
CA LYS A 253 18.25 25.86 -6.53
C LYS A 253 18.19 26.38 -7.98
N SER A 254 17.01 26.56 -8.55
CA SER A 254 16.81 26.94 -9.96
C SER A 254 16.95 28.44 -10.21
N GLN A 255 16.97 29.26 -9.18
CA GLN A 255 16.98 30.71 -9.33
C GLN A 255 18.40 31.27 -9.51
N LYS A 256 18.59 32.05 -10.59
CA LYS A 256 19.87 32.71 -10.92
C LYS A 256 20.32 33.76 -9.87
N ALA A 257 19.42 34.22 -8.99
CA ALA A 257 19.67 35.27 -8.01
C ALA A 257 20.06 34.77 -6.59
N GLY A 258 20.53 33.52 -6.49
CA GLY A 258 20.93 32.90 -5.22
C GLY A 258 19.89 31.90 -4.67
N ILE A 259 20.24 31.25 -3.55
CA ILE A 259 19.39 30.24 -2.93
C ILE A 259 18.17 30.91 -2.30
N LYS A 260 16.98 30.66 -2.85
CA LYS A 260 15.69 31.06 -2.27
C LYS A 260 14.93 29.89 -1.70
N THR A 261 13.98 30.15 -0.82
CA THR A 261 13.12 29.15 -0.22
C THR A 261 11.76 29.15 -0.93
N LYS A 262 11.31 27.96 -1.36
CA LYS A 262 9.97 27.72 -1.92
C LYS A 262 9.08 27.19 -0.82
N ASN A 263 7.89 27.77 -0.65
CA ASN A 263 6.88 27.26 0.26
C ASN A 263 6.02 26.23 -0.46
N ILE A 264 5.80 25.08 0.19
CA ILE A 264 4.91 24.03 -0.31
C ILE A 264 3.94 23.64 0.80
N PHE A 265 2.68 23.59 0.44
CA PHE A 265 1.60 23.20 1.32
C PHE A 265 1.05 21.85 0.83
N LEU A 266 1.16 20.82 1.65
CA LEU A 266 0.48 19.54 1.42
C LEU A 266 -0.85 19.58 2.15
N LYS A 267 -1.95 19.40 1.44
CA LYS A 267 -3.30 19.45 1.98
C LYS A 267 -4.03 18.13 1.77
N GLY A 268 -4.85 17.73 2.75
CA GLY A 268 -5.70 16.54 2.67
C GLY A 268 -5.04 15.29 3.22
N PHE A 269 -5.86 14.32 3.58
CA PHE A 269 -5.44 13.02 4.06
C PHE A 269 -5.58 11.99 2.94
N PRO A 270 -4.48 11.44 2.39
CA PRO A 270 -4.55 10.34 1.43
C PRO A 270 -4.72 9.00 2.14
N ALA A 271 -5.29 8.01 1.45
CA ALA A 271 -5.07 6.61 1.81
C ALA A 271 -3.69 6.17 1.31
N VAL A 272 -2.90 5.51 2.15
CA VAL A 272 -1.51 5.19 1.80
C VAL A 272 -1.25 3.70 1.94
N ILE A 273 -0.72 3.12 0.87
CA ILE A 273 -0.25 1.74 0.84
C ILE A 273 1.22 1.75 0.43
N PHE A 274 2.07 1.07 1.17
CA PHE A 274 3.41 0.81 0.69
C PHE A 274 3.80 -0.66 0.77
N CYS A 275 4.59 -1.09 -0.20
CA CYS A 275 5.08 -2.44 -0.34
C CYS A 275 6.56 -2.47 0.03
N THR A 276 6.97 -3.36 0.92
CA THR A 276 8.37 -3.49 1.29
C THR A 276 8.80 -4.94 1.37
N ALA A 277 10.01 -5.22 0.86
CA ALA A 277 10.70 -6.48 1.10
C ALA A 277 11.67 -6.35 2.29
N GLY A 278 11.91 -5.13 2.76
CA GLY A 278 12.76 -4.84 3.91
C GLY A 278 12.06 -5.16 5.23
N LEU A 279 12.79 -5.78 6.15
CA LEU A 279 12.28 -6.09 7.49
C LEU A 279 12.46 -4.94 8.49
N LYS A 280 13.21 -3.90 8.11
CA LYS A 280 13.45 -2.74 8.97
C LYS A 280 12.43 -1.64 8.68
N ILE A 281 11.27 -1.75 9.29
CA ILE A 281 10.36 -0.61 9.44
C ILE A 281 10.73 0.04 10.78
N ASP A 282 10.92 1.36 10.78
CA ASP A 282 11.09 2.13 12.02
C ASP A 282 9.86 1.85 12.91
N GLU A 283 10.10 1.50 14.18
CA GLU A 283 9.04 1.17 15.13
C GLU A 283 7.98 2.27 15.21
N GLN A 284 8.40 3.53 15.16
CA GLN A 284 7.48 4.66 15.18
C GLN A 284 6.59 4.72 13.93
N GLU A 285 7.10 4.33 12.77
CA GLU A 285 6.34 4.32 11.52
C GLU A 285 5.44 3.07 11.43
N SER A 286 5.95 1.89 11.82
CA SER A 286 5.19 0.64 11.77
C SER A 286 3.89 0.72 12.57
N THR A 287 3.89 1.46 13.67
CA THR A 287 2.68 1.68 14.49
C THR A 287 1.62 2.58 13.82
N ARG A 288 1.88 3.20 12.67
CA ARG A 288 0.90 4.01 11.90
C ARG A 288 0.21 3.22 10.81
N PHE A 289 0.74 2.07 10.45
CA PHE A 289 0.26 1.24 9.36
C PHE A 289 -0.35 -0.06 9.89
N ILE A 290 -1.35 -0.56 9.21
CA ILE A 290 -1.78 -1.94 9.36
C ILE A 290 -0.76 -2.79 8.61
N LEU A 291 -0.10 -3.71 9.30
CA LEU A 291 0.90 -4.59 8.71
C LEU A 291 0.20 -5.79 8.08
N LEU A 292 0.40 -6.01 6.81
CA LEU A 292 -0.15 -7.13 6.06
C LEU A 292 0.97 -7.95 5.42
N SER A 293 0.71 -9.22 5.18
CA SER A 293 1.62 -10.10 4.45
C SER A 293 0.81 -11.01 3.54
N PRO A 294 1.08 -11.06 2.24
CA PRO A 294 0.41 -11.99 1.35
C PRO A 294 0.67 -13.44 1.77
N GLU A 295 -0.34 -14.28 1.64
CA GLU A 295 -0.21 -15.71 1.82
C GLU A 295 0.83 -16.31 0.87
N THR A 296 1.46 -17.41 1.28
CA THR A 296 2.52 -18.07 0.49
C THR A 296 2.31 -19.58 0.39
N ASP A 297 1.08 -20.04 0.58
CA ASP A 297 0.74 -21.45 0.43
C ASP A 297 0.83 -21.92 -1.04
N ALA A 298 1.00 -23.23 -1.23
CA ALA A 298 1.22 -23.82 -2.55
C ALA A 298 0.01 -23.65 -3.48
N GLU A 299 -1.20 -23.66 -2.94
CA GLU A 299 -2.42 -23.55 -3.74
C GLU A 299 -2.59 -22.12 -4.28
N LYS A 300 -2.37 -21.09 -3.44
CA LYS A 300 -2.33 -19.70 -3.91
C LYS A 300 -1.30 -19.53 -5.01
N ILE A 301 -0.08 -20.04 -4.81
CA ILE A 301 0.99 -19.92 -5.81
C ILE A 301 0.57 -20.58 -7.12
N ARG A 302 -0.04 -21.76 -7.07
CA ARG A 302 -0.58 -22.47 -8.25
C ARG A 302 -1.60 -21.62 -8.98
N GLN A 303 -2.59 -21.09 -8.28
CA GLN A 303 -3.65 -20.24 -8.85
C GLN A 303 -3.08 -18.96 -9.45
N ALA A 304 -2.14 -18.30 -8.76
CA ALA A 304 -1.49 -17.09 -9.26
C ALA A 304 -0.66 -17.36 -10.54
N ILE A 305 0.04 -18.49 -10.60
CA ILE A 305 0.76 -18.92 -11.81
C ILE A 305 -0.23 -19.16 -12.95
N TYR A 306 -1.34 -19.86 -12.69
CA TYR A 306 -2.37 -20.11 -13.70
C TYR A 306 -2.96 -18.80 -14.27
N GLU A 307 -3.31 -17.84 -13.40
CA GLU A 307 -3.81 -16.53 -13.86
C GLU A 307 -2.76 -15.78 -14.68
N LYS A 308 -1.49 -15.86 -14.29
CA LYS A 308 -0.40 -15.25 -15.07
C LYS A 308 -0.26 -15.90 -16.44
N ILE A 309 -0.30 -17.23 -16.52
CA ILE A 309 -0.26 -17.96 -17.80
C ILE A 309 -1.45 -17.53 -18.68
N LYS A 310 -2.66 -17.48 -18.11
CA LYS A 310 -3.87 -17.05 -18.83
C LYS A 310 -3.75 -15.63 -19.40
N LYS A 311 -3.23 -14.70 -18.58
CA LYS A 311 -2.99 -13.32 -18.98
C LYS A 311 -1.93 -13.19 -20.09
N GLU A 312 -0.83 -13.94 -20.00
CA GLU A 312 0.26 -13.89 -20.98
C GLU A 312 -0.08 -14.63 -22.28
N ALA A 313 -0.95 -15.66 -22.22
CA ALA A 313 -1.37 -16.40 -23.42
C ALA A 313 -2.19 -15.53 -24.40
N ASP A 314 -3.11 -14.72 -23.90
CA ASP A 314 -3.90 -13.76 -24.68
C ASP A 314 -4.32 -12.59 -23.78
N SER A 315 -3.47 -11.58 -23.71
CA SER A 315 -3.70 -10.41 -22.86
C SER A 315 -4.92 -9.60 -23.30
N VAL A 316 -5.20 -9.53 -24.60
CA VAL A 316 -6.34 -8.75 -25.13
C VAL A 316 -7.66 -9.39 -24.69
N SER A 317 -7.84 -10.68 -24.95
CA SER A 317 -9.04 -11.40 -24.52
C SER A 317 -9.16 -11.45 -23.00
N TYR A 318 -8.04 -11.55 -22.26
CA TYR A 318 -8.03 -11.53 -20.81
C TYR A 318 -8.61 -10.22 -20.27
N TYR A 319 -8.09 -9.06 -20.69
CA TYR A 319 -8.59 -7.76 -20.23
C TYR A 319 -10.02 -7.49 -20.72
N ALA A 320 -10.36 -7.86 -21.97
CA ALA A 320 -11.73 -7.75 -22.47
C ALA A 320 -12.71 -8.57 -21.61
N SER A 321 -12.31 -9.76 -21.14
CA SER A 321 -13.13 -10.59 -20.26
C SER A 321 -13.32 -9.97 -18.87
N LEU A 322 -12.31 -9.28 -18.35
CA LEU A 322 -12.40 -8.55 -17.08
C LEU A 322 -13.31 -7.32 -17.17
N ASP A 323 -13.23 -6.58 -18.28
CA ASP A 323 -14.08 -5.40 -18.51
C ASP A 323 -15.54 -5.78 -18.79
N ALA A 324 -15.77 -6.94 -19.43
CA ALA A 324 -17.11 -7.50 -19.65
C ALA A 324 -17.72 -8.16 -18.40
N ASN A 325 -16.95 -8.34 -17.32
CA ASN A 325 -17.47 -8.98 -16.11
C ASN A 325 -18.44 -8.04 -15.37
N PRO A 326 -19.72 -8.44 -15.18
CA PRO A 326 -20.77 -7.57 -14.65
C PRO A 326 -20.54 -7.18 -13.19
N GLU A 327 -20.00 -8.08 -12.37
CA GLU A 327 -19.74 -7.82 -10.94
C GLU A 327 -18.63 -6.79 -10.79
N ARG A 328 -17.56 -6.93 -11.58
CA ARG A 328 -16.44 -5.99 -11.60
C ARG A 328 -16.87 -4.61 -12.15
N ALA A 329 -17.69 -4.57 -13.18
CA ALA A 329 -18.25 -3.34 -13.75
C ALA A 329 -19.14 -2.63 -12.71
N LEU A 330 -20.03 -3.36 -12.05
CA LEU A 330 -20.91 -2.84 -11.01
C LEU A 330 -20.11 -2.28 -9.81
N LEU A 331 -19.01 -2.96 -9.41
CA LEU A 331 -18.15 -2.46 -8.34
C LEU A 331 -17.42 -1.17 -8.73
N LYS A 332 -16.90 -1.08 -9.97
CA LYS A 332 -16.30 0.17 -10.50
C LYS A 332 -17.32 1.32 -10.52
N GLU A 333 -18.55 1.05 -10.94
CA GLU A 333 -19.63 2.03 -10.97
C GLU A 333 -20.01 2.50 -9.56
N ARG A 334 -20.12 1.56 -8.60
CA ARG A 334 -20.36 1.86 -7.19
C ARG A 334 -19.28 2.77 -6.60
N ILE A 335 -18.00 2.49 -6.87
CA ILE A 335 -16.89 3.33 -6.39
C ILE A 335 -16.98 4.74 -6.96
N ARG A 336 -17.29 4.89 -8.25
CA ARG A 336 -17.50 6.21 -8.88
C ARG A 336 -18.69 6.95 -8.28
N ALA A 337 -19.80 6.26 -8.02
CA ALA A 337 -20.96 6.85 -7.36
C ALA A 337 -20.62 7.31 -5.93
N ILE A 338 -19.87 6.50 -5.17
CA ILE A 338 -19.36 6.88 -3.83
C ILE A 338 -18.49 8.14 -3.92
N LYS A 339 -17.63 8.24 -4.95
CA LYS A 339 -16.80 9.42 -5.17
C LYS A 339 -17.65 10.68 -5.44
N GLN A 340 -18.78 10.55 -6.15
CA GLN A 340 -19.69 11.67 -6.44
C GLN A 340 -20.47 12.12 -5.20
N GLU A 341 -20.75 11.21 -4.27
CA GLU A 341 -21.43 11.53 -3.02
C GLU A 341 -20.51 12.34 -2.09
N HIS A 342 -21.09 13.39 -1.51
CA HIS A 342 -20.36 14.17 -0.52
C HIS A 342 -20.79 13.76 0.89
N VAL A 343 -20.01 12.85 1.50
CA VAL A 343 -20.22 12.39 2.87
C VAL A 343 -19.29 13.16 3.80
N GLU A 344 -19.86 14.09 4.59
CA GLU A 344 -19.06 14.87 5.54
C GLU A 344 -18.67 14.08 6.78
N ARG A 345 -19.57 13.20 7.24
CA ARG A 345 -19.35 12.45 8.48
C ARG A 345 -20.03 11.09 8.44
N ILE A 346 -19.36 10.13 9.05
CA ILE A 346 -19.91 8.78 9.31
C ILE A 346 -19.93 8.56 10.81
N ASN A 347 -21.12 8.47 11.38
CA ASN A 347 -21.36 8.19 12.79
C ASN A 347 -21.56 6.68 13.00
N TYR A 348 -21.45 6.22 14.23
CA TYR A 348 -21.65 4.81 14.63
C TYR A 348 -22.14 4.73 16.07
N ASP A 349 -22.66 3.57 16.48
CA ASP A 349 -23.07 3.33 17.87
C ASP A 349 -21.84 3.27 18.78
N LEU A 350 -21.67 4.32 19.58
CA LEU A 350 -20.59 4.46 20.55
C LEU A 350 -20.61 3.34 21.60
N GLN A 351 -21.81 2.97 22.09
CA GLN A 351 -21.93 2.01 23.18
C GLN A 351 -21.57 0.60 22.70
N LYS A 352 -22.02 0.21 21.51
CA LYS A 352 -21.70 -1.08 20.90
C LYS A 352 -20.19 -1.20 20.63
N VAL A 353 -19.56 -0.19 20.00
CA VAL A 353 -18.12 -0.18 19.74
C VAL A 353 -17.32 -0.27 21.04
N ASN A 354 -17.73 0.50 22.06
CA ASN A 354 -17.10 0.50 23.38
C ASN A 354 -17.19 -0.89 24.04
N ALA A 355 -18.39 -1.48 24.10
CA ALA A 355 -18.60 -2.80 24.66
C ALA A 355 -17.78 -3.89 23.96
N MET A 356 -17.79 -3.91 22.61
CA MET A 356 -17.03 -4.88 21.82
C MET A 356 -15.52 -4.73 22.01
N PHE A 357 -15.02 -3.50 22.06
CA PHE A 357 -13.58 -3.26 22.21
C PHE A 357 -13.06 -3.67 23.58
N PHE A 358 -13.71 -3.24 24.68
CA PHE A 358 -13.25 -3.52 26.03
C PHE A 358 -13.50 -4.96 26.45
N SER A 359 -14.53 -5.64 25.96
CA SER A 359 -14.73 -7.08 26.23
C SER A 359 -13.56 -7.92 25.69
N LYS A 360 -12.98 -7.54 24.56
CA LYS A 360 -11.85 -8.23 23.95
C LYS A 360 -10.50 -7.82 24.53
N ASN A 361 -10.40 -6.63 25.11
CA ASN A 361 -9.17 -6.05 25.63
C ASN A 361 -9.28 -5.75 27.12
N PRO A 362 -9.39 -6.77 27.99
CA PRO A 362 -9.53 -6.56 29.44
C PRO A 362 -8.28 -5.90 30.07
N LYS A 363 -7.11 -6.11 29.46
CA LYS A 363 -5.85 -5.45 29.84
C LYS A 363 -5.44 -4.46 28.75
N LEU A 364 -5.58 -3.17 29.05
CA LEU A 364 -5.28 -2.10 28.09
C LEU A 364 -3.77 -1.88 27.95
N LYS A 365 -3.34 -1.66 26.70
CA LYS A 365 -1.97 -1.31 26.30
C LYS A 365 -1.96 0.03 25.56
N PRO A 366 -0.87 0.81 25.59
CA PRO A 366 -0.81 2.11 24.88
C PRO A 366 -1.19 2.05 23.39
N ARG A 367 -0.86 0.95 22.72
CA ARG A 367 -1.19 0.77 21.30
C ARG A 367 -2.69 0.69 21.03
N HIS A 368 -3.51 0.22 21.98
CA HIS A 368 -4.96 0.10 21.82
C HIS A 368 -5.63 1.43 21.45
N GLN A 369 -4.99 2.58 21.80
CA GLN A 369 -5.44 3.91 21.36
C GLN A 369 -5.36 4.07 19.83
N ARG A 370 -4.40 3.44 19.16
CA ARG A 370 -4.28 3.44 17.71
C ARG A 370 -5.15 2.37 17.06
N ASP A 371 -5.22 1.22 17.69
CA ASP A 371 -5.99 0.08 17.19
C ASP A 371 -7.48 0.41 17.11
N ILE A 372 -8.04 1.06 18.14
CA ILE A 372 -9.45 1.51 18.08
C ILE A 372 -9.67 2.53 16.94
N GLY A 373 -8.73 3.42 16.67
CA GLY A 373 -8.80 4.35 15.55
C GLY A 373 -8.89 3.63 14.20
N ARG A 374 -8.13 2.54 14.01
CA ARG A 374 -8.16 1.71 12.80
C ARG A 374 -9.46 0.94 12.66
N ILE A 375 -9.97 0.35 13.75
CA ILE A 375 -11.28 -0.31 13.77
C ILE A 375 -12.38 0.68 13.38
N ILE A 376 -12.36 1.90 13.93
CA ILE A 376 -13.31 2.95 13.56
C ILE A 376 -13.20 3.31 12.07
N SER A 377 -11.98 3.40 11.54
CA SER A 377 -11.79 3.65 10.09
C SER A 377 -12.33 2.50 9.23
N LEU A 378 -12.18 1.24 9.67
CA LEU A 378 -12.79 0.08 9.00
C LEU A 378 -14.32 0.13 9.05
N ILE A 379 -14.92 0.45 10.21
CA ILE A 379 -16.39 0.63 10.36
C ILE A 379 -16.88 1.66 9.34
N LYS A 380 -16.21 2.80 9.26
CA LYS A 380 -16.59 3.86 8.33
C LYS A 380 -16.41 3.47 6.87
N ALA A 381 -15.39 2.68 6.55
CA ALA A 381 -15.18 2.18 5.18
C ALA A 381 -16.28 1.18 4.76
N PHE A 382 -16.72 0.29 5.67
CA PHE A 382 -17.87 -0.60 5.41
C PHE A 382 -19.16 0.18 5.24
N ALA A 383 -19.40 1.18 6.10
CA ALA A 383 -20.58 2.04 5.97
C ALA A 383 -20.57 2.83 4.66
N LEU A 384 -19.40 3.33 4.24
CA LEU A 384 -19.22 4.05 2.98
C LEU A 384 -19.51 3.14 1.76
N LEU A 385 -19.06 1.89 1.78
CA LEU A 385 -19.33 0.90 0.73
C LEU A 385 -20.84 0.72 0.49
N ASN A 386 -21.63 0.89 1.54
CA ASN A 386 -23.08 0.66 1.56
C ASN A 386 -23.88 1.93 1.89
N LEU A 387 -23.36 3.11 1.55
CA LEU A 387 -23.88 4.40 2.01
C LEU A 387 -25.38 4.64 1.70
N TRP A 388 -25.89 4.11 0.58
CA TRP A 388 -27.31 4.25 0.19
C TRP A 388 -28.26 3.38 1.00
N PHE A 389 -27.72 2.40 1.73
CA PHE A 389 -28.45 1.46 2.60
C PHE A 389 -28.23 1.76 4.08
N ARG A 390 -27.72 2.94 4.39
CA ARG A 390 -27.50 3.42 5.75
C ARG A 390 -28.46 4.58 6.04
N GLU A 391 -28.80 4.72 7.31
CA GLU A 391 -29.54 5.89 7.75
C GLU A 391 -28.73 7.15 7.41
N LYS A 392 -29.37 8.07 6.70
CA LYS A 392 -28.72 9.30 6.20
C LYS A 392 -29.48 10.53 6.73
N ASN A 393 -28.75 11.44 7.31
CA ASN A 393 -29.24 12.75 7.71
C ASN A 393 -28.38 13.81 7.03
N GLU A 394 -28.90 14.38 5.94
CA GLU A 394 -28.15 15.28 5.03
C GLU A 394 -26.87 14.63 4.50
N SER A 395 -25.68 15.14 4.85
CA SER A 395 -24.36 14.62 4.48
C SER A 395 -23.75 13.67 5.52
N ILE A 396 -24.51 13.32 6.57
CA ILE A 396 -24.08 12.41 7.64
C ILE A 396 -24.73 11.05 7.43
N ILE A 397 -23.96 9.99 7.44
CA ILE A 397 -24.47 8.60 7.46
C ILE A 397 -24.17 7.94 8.80
N ILE A 398 -25.01 6.95 9.16
CA ILE A 398 -24.88 6.18 10.41
C ILE A 398 -24.53 4.74 10.05
N ALA A 399 -23.34 4.31 10.45
CA ALA A 399 -22.92 2.92 10.32
C ALA A 399 -23.84 2.02 11.16
N ASN A 400 -24.27 0.92 10.58
CA ASN A 400 -25.13 -0.03 11.25
C ASN A 400 -24.34 -1.14 11.98
N ASP A 401 -25.07 -2.06 12.61
CA ASP A 401 -24.48 -3.16 13.36
C ASP A 401 -23.61 -4.08 12.52
N VAL A 402 -23.98 -4.31 11.26
CA VAL A 402 -23.21 -5.16 10.33
C VAL A 402 -21.85 -4.54 10.01
N ASP A 403 -21.78 -3.21 9.83
CA ASP A 403 -20.52 -2.50 9.59
C ASP A 403 -19.57 -2.64 10.79
N ILE A 404 -20.12 -2.50 12.01
CA ILE A 404 -19.38 -2.61 13.26
C ILE A 404 -18.84 -4.04 13.43
N GLU A 405 -19.70 -5.03 13.29
CA GLU A 405 -19.35 -6.45 13.47
C GLU A 405 -18.31 -6.91 12.42
N SER A 406 -18.52 -6.53 11.14
CA SER A 406 -17.56 -6.83 10.06
C SER A 406 -16.19 -6.22 10.32
N ALA A 407 -16.13 -4.97 10.78
CA ALA A 407 -14.87 -4.32 11.11
C ALA A 407 -14.15 -5.00 12.28
N PHE A 408 -14.86 -5.39 13.33
CA PHE A 408 -14.28 -6.14 14.43
C PHE A 408 -13.87 -7.56 14.02
N MET A 409 -14.63 -8.22 13.14
CA MET A 409 -14.30 -9.54 12.63
C MET A 409 -12.95 -9.50 11.88
N ILE A 410 -12.85 -8.63 10.86
CA ILE A 410 -11.62 -8.52 10.08
C ILE A 410 -10.43 -8.02 10.91
N TRP A 411 -10.65 -7.13 11.88
CA TRP A 411 -9.59 -6.73 12.79
C TRP A 411 -9.04 -7.89 13.62
N ASN A 412 -9.92 -8.78 14.09
CA ASN A 412 -9.52 -9.91 14.92
C ASN A 412 -8.59 -10.89 14.18
N THR A 413 -8.76 -11.08 12.86
CA THR A 413 -7.90 -12.00 12.08
C THR A 413 -6.45 -11.53 12.04
N ILE A 414 -6.22 -10.20 12.10
CA ILE A 414 -4.88 -9.61 12.02
C ILE A 414 -4.33 -9.13 13.37
N SER A 415 -5.17 -9.04 14.41
CA SER A 415 -4.85 -8.35 15.67
C SER A 415 -3.60 -8.90 16.38
N GLU A 416 -3.39 -10.22 16.37
CA GLU A 416 -2.26 -10.85 17.04
C GLU A 416 -0.91 -10.36 16.51
N SER A 417 -0.70 -10.37 15.21
CA SER A 417 0.55 -9.87 14.61
C SER A 417 0.72 -8.35 14.83
N GLN A 418 -0.41 -7.62 14.78
CA GLN A 418 -0.40 -6.19 15.07
C GLN A 418 0.00 -5.93 16.53
N GLU A 419 -0.43 -6.76 17.48
CA GLU A 419 -0.11 -6.60 18.90
C GLU A 419 1.40 -6.62 19.17
N PHE A 420 2.13 -7.47 18.45
CA PHE A 420 3.59 -7.55 18.53
C PHE A 420 4.31 -6.57 17.60
N ASN A 421 3.56 -5.78 16.84
CA ASN A 421 4.11 -4.89 15.80
C ASN A 421 5.00 -5.64 14.79
N LEU A 422 4.59 -6.87 14.48
CA LEU A 422 5.29 -7.75 13.55
C LEU A 422 4.50 -7.88 12.24
N PRO A 423 5.19 -7.97 11.10
CA PRO A 423 4.56 -8.44 9.88
C PRO A 423 3.95 -9.83 10.09
N PRO A 424 2.72 -10.08 9.59
CA PRO A 424 2.03 -11.36 9.79
C PRO A 424 2.89 -12.60 9.47
N TYR A 425 3.67 -12.59 8.39
CA TYR A 425 4.51 -13.73 8.00
C TYR A 425 5.64 -14.03 9.01
N ILE A 426 6.13 -13.03 9.77
CA ILE A 426 7.12 -13.23 10.83
C ILE A 426 6.46 -13.86 12.06
N TYR A 427 5.27 -13.36 12.40
CA TYR A 427 4.50 -13.93 13.51
C TYR A 427 4.05 -15.37 13.19
N GLN A 428 3.63 -15.63 11.96
CA GLN A 428 3.29 -16.95 11.48
C GLN A 428 4.50 -17.91 11.53
N LEU A 429 5.68 -17.46 11.09
CA LEU A 429 6.93 -18.24 11.21
C LEU A 429 7.22 -18.59 12.67
N TYR A 430 7.01 -17.67 13.59
CA TYR A 430 7.16 -17.95 15.02
C TYR A 430 6.20 -19.05 15.47
N ARG A 431 4.92 -18.97 15.12
CA ARG A 431 3.87 -19.91 15.53
C ARG A 431 3.98 -21.28 14.85
N GLU A 432 4.33 -21.35 13.60
CA GLU A 432 4.29 -22.59 12.80
C GLU A 432 5.65 -23.29 12.73
N VAL A 433 6.74 -22.59 12.99
CA VAL A 433 8.09 -23.16 12.90
C VAL A 433 8.80 -23.15 14.24
N ILE A 434 8.99 -21.97 14.86
CA ILE A 434 9.83 -21.83 16.06
C ILE A 434 9.18 -22.51 17.25
N LEU A 435 7.94 -22.21 17.57
CA LEU A 435 7.23 -22.79 18.72
C LEU A 435 7.12 -24.32 18.60
N PRO A 436 6.63 -24.90 17.48
CA PRO A 436 6.47 -26.33 17.39
C PRO A 436 7.80 -27.10 17.52
N VAL A 437 8.89 -26.59 16.93
CA VAL A 437 10.21 -27.25 17.07
C VAL A 437 10.68 -27.20 18.51
N TRP A 438 10.44 -26.08 19.20
CA TRP A 438 10.83 -25.96 20.60
C TRP A 438 9.99 -26.86 21.51
N GLU A 439 8.70 -26.97 21.29
CA GLU A 439 7.80 -27.87 21.99
C GLU A 439 8.17 -29.33 21.73
N GLU A 440 8.40 -29.73 20.49
CA GLU A 440 8.85 -31.07 20.10
C GLU A 440 10.17 -31.46 20.82
N LYS A 441 11.11 -30.51 20.91
CA LYS A 441 12.42 -30.72 21.55
C LYS A 441 12.32 -30.85 23.06
N ASN A 442 11.37 -30.19 23.68
CA ASN A 442 11.23 -30.09 25.13
C ASN A 442 10.09 -30.96 25.71
N ILE A 443 9.40 -31.76 24.88
CA ILE A 443 8.23 -32.55 25.29
C ILE A 443 8.49 -33.53 26.45
N ASN A 444 9.73 -34.02 26.57
CA ASN A 444 10.13 -35.00 27.60
C ASN A 444 10.92 -34.39 28.76
N ILE A 445 11.05 -33.06 28.80
CA ILE A 445 11.85 -32.37 29.82
C ILE A 445 10.95 -31.92 30.96
N THR A 446 11.05 -32.62 32.09
CA THR A 446 10.29 -32.31 33.31
C THR A 446 11.07 -31.45 34.33
N ASP A 447 12.39 -31.35 34.19
CA ASP A 447 13.29 -30.80 35.20
C ASP A 447 13.56 -29.29 35.07
N GLY A 448 12.79 -28.55 34.31
CA GLY A 448 12.95 -27.10 34.19
C GLY A 448 14.13 -26.62 33.32
N ASN A 449 15.06 -27.50 32.93
CA ASN A 449 16.16 -27.18 32.00
C ASN A 449 15.73 -27.32 30.53
N GLN A 450 15.00 -26.32 30.05
CA GLN A 450 14.56 -26.29 28.67
C GLN A 450 15.75 -26.13 27.70
N LEU A 451 15.73 -26.90 26.61
CA LEU A 451 16.74 -26.86 25.56
C LEU A 451 16.41 -25.76 24.54
N GLY A 452 17.38 -24.88 24.31
CA GLY A 452 17.25 -23.85 23.27
C GLY A 452 17.35 -24.44 21.86
N LEU A 453 16.82 -23.73 20.89
CA LEU A 453 16.86 -24.09 19.47
C LEU A 453 18.09 -23.54 18.79
N THR A 454 18.69 -24.33 17.93
CA THR A 454 19.69 -23.84 16.97
C THR A 454 19.01 -23.26 15.73
N ARG A 455 19.66 -22.28 15.08
CA ARG A 455 19.16 -21.76 13.79
C ARG A 455 18.98 -22.84 12.72
N ARG A 456 19.80 -23.89 12.77
CA ARG A 456 19.72 -25.04 11.85
C ARG A 456 18.40 -25.81 12.01
N GLU A 457 17.96 -26.05 13.24
CA GLU A 457 16.68 -26.70 13.53
C GLU A 457 15.52 -25.86 12.99
N VAL A 458 15.55 -24.55 13.21
CA VAL A 458 14.55 -23.62 12.68
C VAL A 458 14.52 -23.61 11.14
N THR A 459 15.68 -23.55 10.48
CA THR A 459 15.73 -23.55 9.00
C THR A 459 15.29 -24.89 8.42
N GLN A 460 15.58 -26.01 9.08
CA GLN A 460 15.13 -27.33 8.65
C GLN A 460 13.61 -27.47 8.78
N LYS A 461 13.02 -27.04 9.89
CA LYS A 461 11.55 -27.06 10.06
C LYS A 461 10.86 -26.14 9.07
N HIS A 462 11.42 -24.94 8.84
CA HIS A 462 10.91 -24.02 7.82
C HIS A 462 10.88 -24.65 6.42
N LEU A 463 11.94 -25.38 6.05
CA LEU A 463 11.96 -26.13 4.77
C LEU A 463 10.85 -27.18 4.74
N ASN A 464 10.63 -27.90 5.84
CA ASN A 464 9.59 -28.93 5.90
C ASN A 464 8.17 -28.34 5.82
N VAL A 465 7.93 -27.19 6.46
CA VAL A 465 6.60 -26.54 6.49
C VAL A 465 6.30 -25.83 5.17
N TYR A 466 7.24 -25.03 4.66
CA TYR A 466 7.00 -24.15 3.52
C TYR A 466 7.63 -24.62 2.20
N GLY A 467 8.38 -25.73 2.20
CA GLY A 467 9.02 -26.26 0.99
C GLY A 467 10.15 -25.37 0.42
N ARG A 468 10.59 -24.35 1.17
CA ARG A 468 11.62 -23.40 0.74
C ARG A 468 12.69 -23.19 1.80
N VAL A 469 13.93 -22.94 1.35
CA VAL A 469 15.04 -22.65 2.24
C VAL A 469 14.93 -21.24 2.80
N LEU A 470 15.04 -21.10 4.11
CA LEU A 470 15.19 -19.82 4.79
C LEU A 470 16.70 -19.49 4.89
N PRO A 471 17.21 -18.42 4.25
CA PRO A 471 18.62 -18.05 4.34
C PRO A 471 19.03 -17.73 5.78
N ASP A 472 20.15 -18.29 6.26
CA ASP A 472 20.64 -18.06 7.63
C ASP A 472 20.90 -16.57 7.92
N TRP A 473 21.37 -15.81 6.94
CA TRP A 473 21.56 -14.37 7.11
C TRP A 473 20.24 -13.62 7.39
N SER A 474 19.16 -14.00 6.69
CA SER A 474 17.83 -13.40 6.91
C SER A 474 17.29 -13.76 8.30
N LEU A 475 17.41 -15.04 8.68
CA LEU A 475 17.02 -15.48 10.01
C LEU A 475 17.80 -14.73 11.10
N ARG A 476 19.14 -14.67 10.98
CA ARG A 476 20.03 -14.07 11.98
C ARG A 476 19.93 -12.54 12.07
N GLN A 477 19.91 -11.86 10.91
CA GLN A 477 20.05 -10.40 10.89
C GLN A 477 18.72 -9.65 10.84
N GLN A 478 17.63 -10.34 10.50
CA GLN A 478 16.33 -9.70 10.30
C GLN A 478 15.26 -10.30 11.21
N ILE A 479 15.00 -11.61 11.09
CA ILE A 479 13.85 -12.24 11.75
C ILE A 479 14.07 -12.33 13.26
N ILE A 480 15.20 -12.90 13.69
CA ILE A 480 15.52 -13.07 15.12
C ILE A 480 15.48 -11.72 15.87
N PRO A 481 16.15 -10.64 15.41
CA PRO A 481 16.08 -9.35 16.09
C PRO A 481 14.66 -8.77 16.19
N MET A 482 13.80 -9.01 15.19
CA MET A 482 12.40 -8.56 15.25
C MET A 482 11.61 -9.33 16.32
N LEU A 483 11.81 -10.64 16.40
CA LEU A 483 11.16 -11.49 17.40
C LEU A 483 11.67 -11.19 18.82
N GLU A 484 12.95 -10.86 18.99
CA GLU A 484 13.52 -10.40 20.28
C GLU A 484 12.95 -9.07 20.70
N ASN A 485 12.92 -8.09 19.80
CA ASN A 485 12.32 -6.78 20.06
C ASN A 485 10.83 -6.89 20.42
N ALA A 486 10.13 -7.84 19.81
CA ALA A 486 8.74 -8.15 20.14
C ALA A 486 8.60 -8.93 21.47
N GLY A 487 9.70 -9.36 22.09
CA GLY A 487 9.69 -10.14 23.32
C GLY A 487 9.20 -11.57 23.15
N LEU A 488 9.23 -12.12 21.93
CA LEU A 488 8.77 -13.49 21.63
C LEU A 488 9.86 -14.54 21.76
N ILE A 489 11.11 -14.15 21.61
CA ILE A 489 12.28 -15.02 21.80
C ILE A 489 13.35 -14.30 22.59
N GLN A 490 14.25 -15.09 23.17
CA GLN A 490 15.47 -14.66 23.82
C GLN A 490 16.65 -15.45 23.26
N GLN A 491 17.81 -14.83 23.11
CA GLN A 491 19.02 -15.53 22.68
C GLN A 491 19.98 -15.71 23.86
N GLU A 492 20.51 -16.93 24.03
CA GLU A 492 21.54 -17.22 25.02
C GLU A 492 22.70 -17.98 24.36
N PRO A 493 23.94 -17.77 24.84
CA PRO A 493 25.08 -18.56 24.37
C PRO A 493 24.90 -20.05 24.68
N ASP A 494 25.25 -20.92 23.72
CA ASP A 494 25.28 -22.35 23.92
C ASP A 494 26.30 -22.70 25.04
N PRO A 495 25.89 -23.45 26.08
CA PRO A 495 26.79 -23.85 27.18
C PRO A 495 28.04 -24.60 26.69
N ASP A 496 27.89 -25.41 25.60
CA ASP A 496 28.98 -26.25 25.07
C ASP A 496 29.85 -25.49 24.05
N ASP A 497 29.28 -24.52 23.34
CA ASP A 497 30.02 -23.70 22.36
C ASP A 497 29.50 -22.24 22.38
N ARG A 498 30.11 -21.41 23.21
CA ARG A 498 29.74 -19.99 23.39
C ARG A 498 29.74 -19.15 22.12
N ARG A 499 30.24 -19.65 20.99
CA ARG A 499 30.17 -18.98 19.68
C ARG A 499 28.80 -19.17 19.00
N LYS A 500 28.02 -20.12 19.49
CA LYS A 500 26.66 -20.39 19.01
C LYS A 500 25.67 -19.72 19.94
N MET A 501 24.59 -19.22 19.36
CA MET A 501 23.45 -18.67 20.11
C MET A 501 22.27 -19.64 19.94
N LEU A 502 21.66 -19.96 21.05
CA LEU A 502 20.43 -20.75 21.15
C LEU A 502 19.25 -19.81 21.31
N LEU A 503 18.11 -20.20 20.70
CA LEU A 503 16.86 -19.45 20.74
C LEU A 503 15.91 -20.08 21.75
N TYR A 504 15.39 -19.28 22.64
CA TYR A 504 14.41 -19.65 23.65
C TYR A 504 13.12 -18.86 23.40
N PRO A 505 12.01 -19.49 23.00
CA PRO A 505 10.72 -18.84 22.96
C PRO A 505 10.30 -18.38 24.35
N THR A 506 10.00 -17.09 24.49
CA THR A 506 9.39 -16.56 25.70
C THR A 506 7.90 -16.72 25.51
N SER A 507 7.28 -17.69 26.20
CA SER A 507 5.88 -18.01 26.01
C SER A 507 4.94 -16.89 26.52
N PRO A 508 4.42 -16.01 25.67
CA PRO A 508 3.33 -15.12 26.08
C PRO A 508 1.97 -15.83 26.13
N LEU A 509 1.88 -17.04 25.58
CA LEU A 509 0.63 -17.82 25.51
C LEU A 509 0.23 -18.46 26.85
N THR A 510 1.14 -18.55 27.81
CA THR A 510 0.84 -19.04 29.17
C THR A 510 0.09 -18.04 30.03
N ILE A 511 -0.17 -16.81 29.55
CA ILE A 511 -0.84 -15.77 30.35
C ILE A 511 -2.37 -15.78 30.15
N SER A 512 -2.90 -16.52 29.19
CA SER A 512 -4.33 -16.54 28.84
C SER A 512 -5.10 -17.82 29.17
N SER A 513 -4.47 -18.79 29.85
CA SER A 513 -5.20 -19.92 30.43
C SER A 513 -5.63 -19.57 31.84
N PRO A 514 -6.92 -19.57 32.19
CA PRO A 514 -7.33 -19.44 33.59
C PRO A 514 -6.82 -20.69 34.31
N THR A 515 -5.89 -20.47 35.23
CA THR A 515 -5.39 -21.48 36.16
C THR A 515 -6.59 -22.02 36.94
N GLN A 516 -6.99 -23.25 36.68
CA GLN A 516 -7.79 -24.00 37.63
C GLN A 516 -6.93 -24.21 38.87
N ASN A 517 -7.13 -23.35 39.85
CA ASN A 517 -6.61 -23.60 41.20
C ASN A 517 -7.39 -24.74 41.80
N ASN A 518 -6.87 -25.95 41.73
CA ASN A 518 -7.18 -27.00 42.68
C ASN A 518 -6.43 -26.64 43.96
N SER A 519 -7.11 -25.99 44.90
CA SER A 519 -6.72 -25.99 46.28
C SER A 519 -7.69 -26.88 47.05
N GLU A 520 -7.24 -28.11 47.32
CA GLU A 520 -7.76 -28.89 48.41
C GLU A 520 -7.41 -28.19 49.72
N SER A 521 -8.40 -27.85 50.52
CA SER A 521 -8.30 -27.93 51.99
C SER A 521 -9.69 -27.81 52.64
N HIS A 522 -10.09 -28.87 53.26
CA HIS A 522 -10.87 -29.08 54.48
C HIS A 522 -11.62 -27.90 55.12
N GLY A 523 -12.90 -28.19 55.40
CA GLY A 523 -13.63 -27.56 56.48
C GLY A 523 -15.08 -27.31 56.15
N GLY A 524 -15.95 -28.23 56.56
CA GLY A 524 -17.39 -28.13 56.38
C GLY A 524 -18.04 -27.02 57.21
N VAL A 525 -19.18 -26.55 56.75
CA VAL A 525 -20.40 -26.27 57.51
C VAL A 525 -21.55 -26.20 56.52
N ASP A 526 -22.59 -26.97 56.73
CA ASP A 526 -23.88 -26.98 56.05
C ASP A 526 -24.65 -25.69 56.30
N VAL A 527 -25.23 -25.09 55.24
CA VAL A 527 -26.51 -24.37 55.29
C VAL A 527 -27.20 -24.51 53.93
N GLU A 528 -28.35 -25.15 53.94
CA GLU A 528 -29.36 -25.16 52.87
C GLU A 528 -29.85 -23.74 52.58
N THR A 529 -30.07 -23.38 51.32
CA THR A 529 -31.38 -22.94 50.75
C THR A 529 -31.21 -22.35 49.33
N GLY A 530 -32.13 -22.67 48.46
CA GLY A 530 -32.61 -21.79 47.38
C GLY A 530 -32.09 -22.09 45.97
N THR A 531 -32.82 -22.96 45.30
CA THR A 531 -32.78 -23.14 43.85
C THR A 531 -33.20 -21.87 43.12
N GLU A 532 -32.29 -21.30 42.32
CA GLU A 532 -32.67 -20.52 41.14
C GLU A 532 -31.82 -20.99 39.94
N LYS A 533 -32.54 -21.48 38.94
CA LYS A 533 -32.01 -21.87 37.63
C LYS A 533 -31.64 -20.58 36.90
N THR A 534 -30.39 -20.35 36.68
CA THR A 534 -29.91 -19.41 35.65
C THR A 534 -29.58 -20.20 34.39
N GLU A 535 -30.29 -19.86 33.34
CA GLU A 535 -30.12 -20.36 31.99
C GLU A 535 -28.70 -20.07 31.47
N ASN A 536 -28.18 -21.08 30.80
CA ASN A 536 -26.90 -21.02 30.06
C ASN A 536 -27.01 -19.96 28.96
N PRO A 537 -26.01 -19.07 28.77
CA PRO A 537 -26.01 -18.21 27.59
C PRO A 537 -25.76 -19.08 26.36
N GLU A 538 -26.63 -18.92 25.38
CA GLU A 538 -26.62 -19.54 24.08
C GLU A 538 -25.23 -19.41 23.41
N LYS A 539 -24.74 -20.51 22.89
CA LYS A 539 -23.61 -20.56 21.96
C LYS A 539 -23.95 -19.67 20.77
N LEU A 540 -23.15 -18.64 20.58
CA LEU A 540 -23.09 -17.89 19.32
C LEU A 540 -22.87 -18.87 18.16
N PRO A 541 -23.57 -18.73 17.04
CA PRO A 541 -23.38 -19.59 15.89
C PRO A 541 -21.95 -19.45 15.36
N ASN A 542 -21.25 -20.57 15.26
CA ASN A 542 -20.04 -20.68 14.45
C ASN A 542 -20.44 -20.40 13.01
N LEU A 543 -20.17 -19.22 12.51
CA LEU A 543 -20.10 -18.94 11.09
C LEU A 543 -18.74 -19.44 10.60
N ASP A 544 -18.73 -20.67 10.08
CA ASP A 544 -17.65 -21.20 9.24
C ASP A 544 -17.66 -20.42 7.92
N LEU A 545 -17.06 -19.22 7.93
CA LEU A 545 -16.91 -18.34 6.74
C LEU A 545 -15.74 -18.76 5.85
N PHE A 546 -14.95 -19.79 6.25
CA PHE A 546 -13.70 -20.14 5.55
C PHE A 546 -13.53 -21.61 5.19
N ASN A 547 -14.58 -22.45 5.31
CA ASN A 547 -14.52 -23.85 4.90
C ASN A 547 -15.62 -24.18 3.88
N ALA A 548 -15.45 -23.70 2.66
CA ALA A 548 -16.08 -24.28 1.47
C ALA A 548 -15.22 -23.99 0.23
#